data_4700afb1a7d3400dc50b5b6ae80d9d55
#
_entry.id   4700afb1a7d3400dc50b5b6ae80d9d55
#
_cell.length_a   1.000
_cell.length_b   1.000
_cell.length_c   1.000
_cell.angle_alpha   90.00
_cell.angle_beta   90.00
_cell.angle_gamma   90.00
#
_symmetry.space_group_name_H-M   'P 1'
#
loop_
_entity.id
_entity.type
_entity.pdbx_description
1 polymer ?
#
loop_
_entity_poly.entity_id
_entity_poly.type
_entity_poly.pdbx_seq_one_letter_code
_entity_poly.pdbx_strand_id
1 'polypeptide(L)'
;MKNSLCKVLPIVLIVTMIFLVAAIAHAAEGQPLDPKSIARITKEVRHELVMLPFYGVFDNLAYKVDPDGTVTLLGQVARPTLKSGAENVVKKIEGVPRVINDIEILPNSIEDDRIRRATYRAIYGNSALSQYQLRAVPPIHIIVNNGRVTLEGVVARQMDKQIAGVQANGVHGVFAVTNNLQVEEQEKK
;
A
#
# COMPACT_ATOMS: atom_id res chain seq x y z
N MET A 1 49.68 -50.72 20.48
CA MET A 1 49.33 -49.49 19.84
C MET A 1 48.49 -49.71 18.58
N LYS A 2 47.30 -50.26 18.71
CA LYS A 2 46.32 -50.46 17.63
C LYS A 2 44.99 -50.39 18.33
N ASN A 3 44.21 -49.29 18.21
CA ASN A 3 42.75 -49.22 18.40
C ASN A 3 42.22 -47.76 18.55
N SER A 4 43.04 -46.73 18.26
CA SER A 4 42.55 -45.32 18.34
C SER A 4 42.04 -44.77 17.00
N LEU A 5 42.33 -45.38 15.86
CA LEU A 5 41.98 -44.84 14.54
C LEU A 5 40.54 -45.17 14.12
N CYS A 6 39.92 -46.20 14.71
CA CYS A 6 38.56 -46.63 14.30
C CYS A 6 37.39 -45.85 14.92
N LYS A 7 37.68 -45.03 15.98
CA LYS A 7 36.63 -44.26 16.67
C LYS A 7 36.47 -42.79 16.19
N VAL A 8 37.42 -42.30 15.40
CA VAL A 8 37.42 -40.91 14.91
C VAL A 8 36.71 -40.79 13.54
N LEU A 9 36.74 -41.87 12.77
CA LEU A 9 36.15 -41.90 11.41
C LEU A 9 34.65 -41.60 11.36
N PRO A 10 33.78 -42.13 12.26
CA PRO A 10 32.36 -41.84 12.21
C PRO A 10 31.99 -40.41 12.65
N ILE A 11 32.82 -39.81 13.53
CA ILE A 11 32.54 -38.43 14.00
C ILE A 11 32.87 -37.41 12.92
N VAL A 12 33.93 -37.61 12.14
CA VAL A 12 34.29 -36.73 11.01
C VAL A 12 33.23 -36.78 9.90
N LEU A 13 32.65 -37.96 9.65
CA LEU A 13 31.62 -38.13 8.61
C LEU A 13 30.28 -37.46 9.01
N ILE A 14 29.93 -37.46 10.29
CA ILE A 14 28.72 -36.78 10.80
C ILE A 14 28.88 -35.26 10.78
N VAL A 15 30.06 -34.74 11.11
CA VAL A 15 30.33 -33.29 11.10
C VAL A 15 30.33 -32.73 9.67
N THR A 16 30.86 -33.48 8.69
CA THR A 16 30.81 -33.06 7.27
C THR A 16 29.38 -33.09 6.69
N MET A 17 28.52 -34.00 7.16
CA MET A 17 27.12 -34.06 6.71
C MET A 17 26.27 -32.93 7.29
N ILE A 18 26.56 -32.45 8.51
CA ILE A 18 25.84 -31.31 9.12
C ILE A 18 26.24 -29.99 8.44
N PHE A 19 27.43 -29.82 7.93
CA PHE A 19 27.83 -28.62 7.18
C PHE A 19 27.26 -28.58 5.79
N LEU A 20 26.89 -29.71 5.16
CA LEU A 20 26.29 -29.73 3.82
C LEU A 20 24.81 -29.35 3.83
N VAL A 21 24.10 -29.57 4.94
CA VAL A 21 22.67 -29.22 5.07
C VAL A 21 22.46 -27.73 5.34
N ALA A 22 23.42 -27.03 5.94
CA ALA A 22 23.33 -25.58 6.21
C ALA A 22 23.50 -24.70 4.95
N ALA A 23 24.01 -25.22 3.84
CA ALA A 23 24.25 -24.47 2.60
C ALA A 23 23.00 -24.37 1.70
N ILE A 24 21.89 -25.09 1.99
CA ILE A 24 20.71 -25.13 1.12
C ILE A 24 19.63 -24.10 1.53
N ALA A 25 19.79 -23.42 2.67
CA ALA A 25 18.79 -22.50 3.20
C ALA A 25 18.85 -21.07 2.63
N HIS A 26 19.76 -20.76 1.70
CA HIS A 26 19.94 -19.39 1.15
C HIS A 26 19.49 -19.22 -0.31
N ALA A 27 18.72 -20.13 -0.85
CA ALA A 27 18.33 -20.13 -2.29
C ALA A 27 16.89 -19.67 -2.56
N ALA A 28 16.32 -18.78 -1.72
CA ALA A 28 14.95 -18.29 -1.94
C ALA A 28 14.86 -16.74 -2.00
N GLU A 29 15.95 -16.03 -2.12
CA GLU A 29 15.91 -14.62 -2.51
C GLU A 29 15.83 -14.58 -4.03
N GLY A 30 14.67 -14.14 -4.57
CA GLY A 30 14.47 -13.97 -6.00
C GLY A 30 15.56 -13.06 -6.58
N GLN A 31 16.14 -13.44 -7.73
CA GLN A 31 17.10 -12.57 -8.40
C GLN A 31 16.45 -11.22 -8.69
N PRO A 32 17.16 -10.11 -8.46
CA PRO A 32 16.63 -8.77 -8.74
C PRO A 32 16.31 -8.66 -10.24
N LEU A 33 15.11 -8.16 -10.52
CA LEU A 33 14.66 -7.86 -11.87
C LEU A 33 15.39 -6.62 -12.41
N ASP A 34 15.46 -6.52 -13.73
CA ASP A 34 16.00 -5.31 -14.35
C ASP A 34 15.11 -4.08 -14.07
N PRO A 35 15.68 -2.86 -14.06
CA PRO A 35 14.94 -1.65 -13.73
C PRO A 35 13.75 -1.37 -14.67
N LYS A 36 13.79 -1.82 -15.93
CA LYS A 36 12.68 -1.64 -16.88
C LYS A 36 11.50 -2.54 -16.51
N SER A 37 11.76 -3.78 -16.10
CA SER A 37 10.75 -4.70 -15.62
C SER A 37 10.07 -4.17 -14.36
N ILE A 38 10.83 -3.64 -13.39
CA ILE A 38 10.26 -3.00 -12.18
C ILE A 38 9.39 -1.79 -12.54
N ALA A 39 9.84 -0.92 -13.44
CA ALA A 39 9.06 0.23 -13.89
C ALA A 39 7.77 -0.19 -14.62
N ARG A 40 7.79 -1.25 -15.43
CA ARG A 40 6.60 -1.81 -16.07
C ARG A 40 5.62 -2.35 -15.03
N ILE A 41 6.08 -3.19 -14.12
CA ILE A 41 5.24 -3.75 -13.03
C ILE A 41 4.62 -2.61 -12.21
N THR A 42 5.41 -1.61 -11.81
CA THR A 42 4.93 -0.45 -11.05
C THR A 42 3.78 0.27 -11.78
N LYS A 43 3.93 0.49 -13.09
CA LYS A 43 2.89 1.13 -13.91
C LYS A 43 1.64 0.27 -14.03
N GLU A 44 1.79 -1.03 -14.26
CA GLU A 44 0.66 -1.96 -14.38
C GLU A 44 -0.09 -2.12 -13.05
N VAL A 45 0.62 -2.28 -11.92
CA VAL A 45 0.00 -2.31 -10.58
C VAL A 45 -0.83 -1.06 -10.33
N ARG A 46 -0.29 0.13 -10.62
CA ARG A 46 -1.04 1.37 -10.47
C ARG A 46 -2.30 1.38 -11.33
N HIS A 47 -2.19 0.95 -12.59
CA HIS A 47 -3.32 0.90 -13.51
C HIS A 47 -4.42 -0.01 -12.99
N GLU A 48 -4.08 -1.25 -12.64
CA GLU A 48 -5.03 -2.25 -12.17
C GLU A 48 -5.74 -1.83 -10.87
N LEU A 49 -5.02 -1.21 -9.93
CA LEU A 49 -5.61 -0.74 -8.68
C LEU A 49 -6.61 0.41 -8.90
N VAL A 50 -6.28 1.36 -9.78
CA VAL A 50 -7.18 2.49 -10.08
C VAL A 50 -8.43 2.04 -10.85
N MET A 51 -8.32 0.96 -11.63
CA MET A 51 -9.44 0.40 -12.41
C MET A 51 -10.33 -0.55 -11.62
N LEU A 52 -10.03 -0.79 -10.34
CA LEU A 52 -10.86 -1.68 -9.51
C LEU A 52 -12.30 -1.16 -9.39
N PRO A 53 -13.30 -2.02 -9.58
CA PRO A 53 -14.69 -1.67 -9.32
C PRO A 53 -14.89 -1.17 -7.89
N PHE A 54 -15.63 -0.09 -7.73
CA PHE A 54 -15.94 0.53 -6.43
C PHE A 54 -14.77 1.19 -5.68
N TYR A 55 -13.57 1.27 -6.29
CA TYR A 55 -12.50 2.10 -5.75
C TYR A 55 -12.92 3.58 -5.80
N GLY A 56 -12.81 4.27 -4.69
CA GLY A 56 -13.32 5.63 -4.58
C GLY A 56 -12.59 6.49 -3.55
N VAL A 57 -13.18 7.64 -3.30
CA VAL A 57 -12.63 8.67 -2.43
C VAL A 57 -12.49 8.25 -0.95
N PHE A 58 -13.19 7.20 -0.53
CA PHE A 58 -13.15 6.69 0.84
C PHE A 58 -12.20 5.51 1.03
N ASP A 59 -11.42 5.21 0.00
CA ASP A 59 -10.43 4.15 -0.01
C ASP A 59 -9.05 4.75 -0.31
N ASN A 60 -8.00 4.19 0.28
CA ASN A 60 -6.62 4.51 -0.05
C ASN A 60 -5.89 3.21 -0.39
N LEU A 61 -5.46 3.08 -1.64
CA LEU A 61 -4.65 1.95 -2.10
C LEU A 61 -3.25 2.45 -2.41
N ALA A 62 -2.29 1.90 -1.70
CA ALA A 62 -0.87 2.13 -1.90
C ALA A 62 -0.16 0.80 -2.18
N TYR A 63 1.01 0.84 -2.76
CA TYR A 63 1.80 -0.35 -3.05
C TYR A 63 3.29 -0.03 -3.07
N LYS A 64 4.08 -1.07 -2.87
CA LYS A 64 5.52 -1.09 -3.02
C LYS A 64 5.90 -2.26 -3.90
N VAL A 65 6.82 -2.05 -4.82
CA VAL A 65 7.41 -3.11 -5.65
C VAL A 65 8.86 -3.28 -5.21
N ASP A 66 9.19 -4.47 -4.74
CA ASP A 66 10.54 -4.81 -4.32
C ASP A 66 11.40 -5.23 -5.53
N PRO A 67 12.75 -5.19 -5.42
CA PRO A 67 13.64 -5.51 -6.53
C PRO A 67 13.47 -6.91 -7.13
N ASP A 68 12.93 -7.85 -6.37
CA ASP A 68 12.61 -9.22 -6.84
C ASP A 68 11.25 -9.33 -7.55
N GLY A 69 10.52 -8.20 -7.70
CA GLY A 69 9.18 -8.16 -8.26
C GLY A 69 8.06 -8.47 -7.27
N THR A 70 8.36 -8.73 -6.00
CA THR A 70 7.33 -8.88 -4.97
C THR A 70 6.57 -7.56 -4.81
N VAL A 71 5.24 -7.64 -4.80
CA VAL A 71 4.38 -6.47 -4.60
C VAL A 71 3.74 -6.53 -3.23
N THR A 72 3.98 -5.51 -2.41
CA THR A 72 3.29 -5.30 -1.14
C THR A 72 2.18 -4.28 -1.33
N LEU A 73 0.93 -4.69 -1.09
CA LEU A 73 -0.25 -3.83 -1.12
C LEU A 73 -0.51 -3.27 0.27
N LEU A 74 -0.77 -1.99 0.35
CA LEU A 74 -0.91 -1.22 1.59
C LEU A 74 -2.13 -0.30 1.50
N GLY A 75 -2.51 0.28 2.64
CA GLY A 75 -3.56 1.29 2.73
C GLY A 75 -4.82 0.80 3.40
N GLN A 76 -5.92 1.52 3.24
CA GLN A 76 -7.18 1.27 3.93
C GLN A 76 -8.34 1.29 2.94
N VAL A 77 -9.26 0.36 3.08
CA VAL A 77 -10.46 0.27 2.25
C VAL A 77 -11.71 0.13 3.09
N ALA A 78 -12.79 0.75 2.63
CA ALA A 78 -14.09 0.63 3.28
C ALA A 78 -14.78 -0.72 2.98
N ARG A 79 -14.39 -1.40 1.90
CA ARG A 79 -15.04 -2.64 1.45
C ARG A 79 -14.05 -3.81 1.40
N PRO A 80 -14.37 -4.96 2.05
CA PRO A 80 -13.51 -6.16 2.00
C PRO A 80 -13.23 -6.65 0.58
N THR A 81 -14.19 -6.46 -0.35
CA THR A 81 -14.06 -6.84 -1.75
C THR A 81 -12.93 -6.11 -2.49
N LEU A 82 -12.60 -4.87 -2.08
CA LEU A 82 -11.46 -4.13 -2.64
C LEU A 82 -10.13 -4.75 -2.23
N LYS A 83 -9.99 -5.20 -0.98
CA LYS A 83 -8.78 -5.89 -0.51
C LYS A 83 -8.50 -7.16 -1.34
N SER A 84 -9.51 -8.03 -1.48
CA SER A 84 -9.36 -9.26 -2.27
C SER A 84 -9.25 -8.97 -3.78
N GLY A 85 -9.97 -7.97 -4.27
CA GLY A 85 -9.89 -7.52 -5.66
C GLY A 85 -8.49 -7.03 -6.04
N ALA A 86 -7.89 -6.18 -5.20
CA ALA A 86 -6.53 -5.67 -5.39
C ALA A 86 -5.50 -6.81 -5.49
N GLU A 87 -5.57 -7.78 -4.58
CA GLU A 87 -4.69 -8.95 -4.60
C GLU A 87 -4.87 -9.77 -5.88
N ASN A 88 -6.12 -10.00 -6.29
CA ASN A 88 -6.44 -10.83 -7.44
C ASN A 88 -5.98 -10.23 -8.77
N VAL A 89 -6.06 -8.90 -8.94
CA VAL A 89 -5.60 -8.25 -10.17
C VAL A 89 -4.08 -8.18 -10.22
N VAL A 90 -3.43 -7.86 -9.10
CA VAL A 90 -1.97 -7.75 -9.04
C VAL A 90 -1.27 -9.10 -9.21
N LYS A 91 -1.84 -10.19 -8.69
CA LYS A 91 -1.33 -11.56 -8.91
C LYS A 91 -1.29 -12.00 -10.39
N LYS A 92 -2.07 -11.36 -11.26
CA LYS A 92 -2.12 -11.68 -12.69
C LYS A 92 -1.09 -10.93 -13.53
N ILE A 93 -0.41 -9.94 -12.93
CA ILE A 93 0.59 -9.14 -13.64
C ILE A 93 1.82 -10.00 -13.90
N GLU A 94 2.24 -10.03 -15.16
CA GLU A 94 3.43 -10.77 -15.57
C GLU A 94 4.69 -10.23 -14.86
N GLY A 95 5.48 -11.15 -14.30
CA GLY A 95 6.71 -10.79 -13.57
C GLY A 95 6.50 -10.47 -12.09
N VAL A 96 5.28 -10.62 -11.55
CA VAL A 96 4.99 -10.54 -10.11
C VAL A 96 5.02 -11.97 -9.53
N PRO A 97 6.09 -12.36 -8.81
CA PRO A 97 6.20 -13.72 -8.26
C PRO A 97 5.34 -13.90 -7.00
N ARG A 98 5.13 -12.81 -6.25
CA ARG A 98 4.39 -12.85 -4.98
C ARG A 98 3.71 -11.51 -4.69
N VAL A 99 2.53 -11.59 -4.05
CA VAL A 99 1.80 -10.44 -3.52
C VAL A 99 1.62 -10.59 -2.02
N ILE A 100 2.00 -9.57 -1.26
CA ILE A 100 1.74 -9.43 0.17
C ILE A 100 0.61 -8.42 0.31
N ASN A 101 -0.48 -8.80 0.99
CA ASN A 101 -1.67 -7.95 1.07
C ASN A 101 -1.91 -7.46 2.50
N ASP A 102 -1.31 -6.32 2.81
CA ASP A 102 -1.39 -5.62 4.10
C ASP A 102 -2.46 -4.50 4.09
N ILE A 103 -3.41 -4.54 3.14
CA ILE A 103 -4.54 -3.60 3.11
C ILE A 103 -5.41 -3.83 4.34
N GLU A 104 -5.68 -2.77 5.09
CA GLU A 104 -6.60 -2.77 6.22
C GLU A 104 -8.04 -2.59 5.76
N ILE A 105 -8.97 -3.31 6.38
CA ILE A 105 -10.41 -3.10 6.17
C ILE A 105 -10.90 -2.19 7.30
N LEU A 106 -11.45 -1.03 6.92
CA LEU A 106 -12.02 -0.08 7.87
C LEU A 106 -13.25 -0.68 8.57
N PRO A 107 -13.45 -0.39 9.87
CA PRO A 107 -14.64 -0.83 10.60
C PRO A 107 -15.94 -0.35 9.93
N ASN A 108 -16.95 -1.20 9.94
CA ASN A 108 -18.30 -0.80 9.52
C ASN A 108 -18.96 0.00 10.65
N SER A 109 -18.98 1.32 10.54
CA SER A 109 -19.49 2.26 11.53
C SER A 109 -20.40 3.29 10.89
N ILE A 110 -21.65 3.40 11.35
CA ILE A 110 -22.62 4.40 10.87
C ILE A 110 -22.10 5.82 11.13
N GLU A 111 -21.43 6.05 12.26
CA GLU A 111 -20.85 7.35 12.59
C GLU A 111 -19.69 7.70 11.68
N ASP A 112 -18.78 6.76 11.40
CA ASP A 112 -17.69 6.99 10.46
C ASP A 112 -18.22 7.27 9.05
N ASP A 113 -19.27 6.57 8.64
CA ASP A 113 -19.92 6.84 7.34
C ASP A 113 -20.57 8.22 7.27
N ARG A 114 -21.13 8.69 8.38
CA ARG A 114 -21.65 10.06 8.49
C ARG A 114 -20.51 11.08 8.36
N ILE A 115 -19.41 10.84 9.07
CA ILE A 115 -18.22 11.69 9.01
C ILE A 115 -17.61 11.68 7.61
N ARG A 116 -17.43 10.52 6.96
CA ARG A 116 -16.95 10.41 5.57
C ARG A 116 -17.73 11.31 4.61
N ARG A 117 -19.07 11.21 4.64
CA ARG A 117 -19.95 12.01 3.77
C ARG A 117 -19.93 13.50 4.12
N ALA A 118 -19.84 13.84 5.40
CA ALA A 118 -19.75 15.24 5.83
C ALA A 118 -18.41 15.86 5.44
N THR A 119 -17.30 15.15 5.63
CA THR A 119 -15.95 15.58 5.23
C THR A 119 -15.86 15.74 3.71
N TYR A 120 -16.43 14.80 2.94
CA TYR A 120 -16.51 14.92 1.48
C TYR A 120 -17.20 16.22 1.06
N ARG A 121 -18.37 16.51 1.63
CA ARG A 121 -19.08 17.75 1.31
C ARG A 121 -18.33 19.00 1.74
N ALA A 122 -17.66 18.97 2.88
CA ALA A 122 -16.87 20.12 3.38
C ALA A 122 -15.67 20.41 2.46
N ILE A 123 -14.94 19.37 2.04
CA ILE A 123 -13.75 19.52 1.20
C ILE A 123 -14.16 19.88 -0.24
N TYR A 124 -14.96 19.06 -0.89
CA TYR A 124 -15.28 19.22 -2.32
C TYR A 124 -16.35 20.28 -2.60
N GLY A 125 -17.12 20.68 -1.59
CA GLY A 125 -18.01 21.84 -1.66
C GLY A 125 -17.30 23.19 -1.49
N ASN A 126 -16.03 23.20 -1.08
CA ASN A 126 -15.24 24.42 -1.03
C ASN A 126 -14.79 24.85 -2.42
N SER A 127 -15.00 26.12 -2.79
CA SER A 127 -14.73 26.64 -4.13
C SER A 127 -13.27 26.46 -4.57
N ALA A 128 -12.30 26.54 -3.64
CA ALA A 128 -10.88 26.37 -3.94
C ALA A 128 -10.52 24.90 -4.28
N LEU A 129 -11.30 23.94 -3.77
CA LEU A 129 -11.04 22.50 -3.92
C LEU A 129 -12.01 21.79 -4.90
N SER A 130 -13.06 22.49 -5.36
CA SER A 130 -14.09 21.92 -6.24
C SER A 130 -13.54 21.34 -7.55
N GLN A 131 -12.42 21.89 -8.05
CA GLN A 131 -11.73 21.40 -9.25
C GLN A 131 -11.30 19.92 -9.12
N TYR A 132 -11.01 19.45 -7.92
CA TYR A 132 -10.58 18.06 -7.69
C TYR A 132 -11.75 17.07 -7.79
N GLN A 133 -12.99 17.52 -7.66
CA GLN A 133 -14.19 16.68 -7.76
C GLN A 133 -14.45 16.17 -9.20
N LEU A 134 -13.90 16.85 -10.21
CA LEU A 134 -14.17 16.55 -11.62
C LEU A 134 -13.50 15.27 -12.14
N ARG A 135 -12.64 14.65 -11.35
CA ARG A 135 -11.98 13.40 -11.73
C ARG A 135 -12.85 12.19 -11.36
N ALA A 136 -12.77 11.11 -12.14
CA ALA A 136 -13.48 9.87 -11.88
C ALA A 136 -13.20 9.31 -10.47
N VAL A 137 -11.95 9.35 -10.05
CA VAL A 137 -11.53 9.16 -8.65
C VAL A 137 -10.92 10.47 -8.18
N PRO A 138 -11.57 11.18 -7.25
CA PRO A 138 -11.02 12.43 -6.72
C PRO A 138 -9.69 12.20 -6.00
N PRO A 139 -8.68 13.07 -6.16
CA PRO A 139 -7.32 12.84 -5.68
C PRO A 139 -7.13 13.06 -4.18
N ILE A 140 -8.11 13.60 -3.47
CA ILE A 140 -8.09 13.75 -2.01
C ILE A 140 -8.91 12.61 -1.43
N HIS A 141 -8.25 11.56 -0.94
CA HIS A 141 -8.89 10.43 -0.30
C HIS A 141 -9.18 10.75 1.18
N ILE A 142 -10.33 10.29 1.66
CA ILE A 142 -10.87 10.60 3.00
C ILE A 142 -11.04 9.27 3.74
N ILE A 143 -10.09 8.94 4.58
CA ILE A 143 -10.09 7.73 5.38
C ILE A 143 -10.59 8.06 6.78
N VAL A 144 -11.65 7.39 7.22
CA VAL A 144 -12.20 7.61 8.56
C VAL A 144 -12.21 6.30 9.33
N ASN A 145 -11.61 6.35 10.51
CA ASN A 145 -11.52 5.22 11.42
C ASN A 145 -11.75 5.71 12.86
N ASN A 146 -12.87 5.30 13.48
CA ASN A 146 -13.26 5.68 14.84
C ASN A 146 -13.24 7.21 15.05
N GLY A 147 -13.85 7.97 14.15
CA GLY A 147 -13.92 9.43 14.19
C GLY A 147 -12.61 10.16 13.85
N ARG A 148 -11.53 9.45 13.56
CA ARG A 148 -10.27 10.02 13.10
C ARG A 148 -10.27 10.08 11.58
N VAL A 149 -10.01 11.26 11.03
CA VAL A 149 -9.93 11.49 9.57
C VAL A 149 -8.48 11.56 9.14
N THR A 150 -8.12 10.75 8.17
CA THR A 150 -6.83 10.84 7.47
C THR A 150 -7.09 11.26 6.03
N LEU A 151 -6.44 12.34 5.59
CA LEU A 151 -6.46 12.81 4.21
C LEU A 151 -5.22 12.31 3.50
N GLU A 152 -5.41 11.55 2.42
CA GLU A 152 -4.35 10.97 1.60
C GLU A 152 -4.45 11.46 0.15
N GLY A 153 -3.36 11.44 -0.59
CA GLY A 153 -3.35 11.76 -2.02
C GLY A 153 -2.50 12.96 -2.38
N VAL A 154 -2.80 13.56 -3.54
CA VAL A 154 -1.95 14.61 -4.13
C VAL A 154 -2.79 15.82 -4.52
N VAL A 155 -2.31 17.01 -4.19
CA VAL A 155 -2.90 18.30 -4.54
C VAL A 155 -1.89 19.19 -5.24
N ALA A 156 -2.36 20.13 -6.06
CA ALA A 156 -1.49 20.96 -6.86
C ALA A 156 -0.73 22.03 -6.03
N ARG A 157 -1.30 22.48 -4.90
CA ARG A 157 -0.75 23.61 -4.15
C ARG A 157 -0.76 23.34 -2.65
N GLN A 158 0.19 23.94 -1.94
CA GLN A 158 0.28 23.90 -0.48
C GLN A 158 -0.98 24.50 0.18
N MET A 159 -1.55 25.54 -0.42
CA MET A 159 -2.78 26.16 0.06
C MET A 159 -3.96 25.17 0.02
N ASP A 160 -4.06 24.36 -1.03
CA ASP A 160 -5.12 23.35 -1.19
C ASP A 160 -5.04 22.29 -0.09
N LYS A 161 -3.81 21.84 0.24
CA LYS A 161 -3.55 20.95 1.37
C LYS A 161 -4.03 21.56 2.70
N GLN A 162 -3.71 22.82 2.94
CA GLN A 162 -4.10 23.50 4.17
C GLN A 162 -5.63 23.66 4.26
N ILE A 163 -6.27 24.10 3.17
CA ILE A 163 -7.73 24.26 3.11
C ILE A 163 -8.41 22.91 3.36
N ALA A 164 -7.97 21.83 2.74
CA ALA A 164 -8.53 20.51 2.96
C ALA A 164 -8.48 20.09 4.43
N GLY A 165 -7.34 20.32 5.10
CA GLY A 165 -7.18 20.05 6.52
C GLY A 165 -8.13 20.87 7.41
N VAL A 166 -8.27 22.16 7.12
CA VAL A 166 -9.19 23.07 7.86
C VAL A 166 -10.65 22.61 7.68
N GLN A 167 -11.05 22.29 6.42
CA GLN A 167 -12.41 21.82 6.13
C GLN A 167 -12.73 20.51 6.85
N ALA A 168 -11.80 19.56 6.85
CA ALA A 168 -11.97 18.29 7.54
C ALA A 168 -12.09 18.47 9.06
N ASN A 169 -11.27 19.36 9.64
CA ASN A 169 -11.26 19.62 11.08
C ASN A 169 -12.53 20.31 11.59
N GLY A 170 -13.21 21.06 10.71
CA GLY A 170 -14.50 21.71 11.01
C GLY A 170 -15.72 20.79 11.00
N VAL A 171 -15.57 19.52 10.62
CA VAL A 171 -16.69 18.57 10.53
C VAL A 171 -17.11 18.06 11.90
N HIS A 172 -18.41 18.17 12.19
CA HIS A 172 -18.94 17.69 13.47
C HIS A 172 -18.75 16.16 13.63
N GLY A 173 -18.25 15.76 14.78
CA GLY A 173 -17.96 14.36 15.12
C GLY A 173 -16.54 13.92 14.76
N VAL A 174 -15.75 14.74 14.09
CA VAL A 174 -14.32 14.46 13.86
C VAL A 174 -13.55 14.66 15.17
N PHE A 175 -12.85 13.61 15.56
CA PHE A 175 -12.01 13.62 16.78
C PHE A 175 -10.61 14.18 16.50
N ALA A 176 -10.02 13.82 15.37
CA ALA A 176 -8.70 14.27 14.95
C ALA A 176 -8.56 14.21 13.43
N VAL A 177 -7.73 15.07 12.86
CA VAL A 177 -7.38 15.08 11.43
C VAL A 177 -5.88 14.90 11.26
N THR A 178 -5.50 13.90 10.44
CA THR A 178 -4.13 13.72 9.95
C THR A 178 -4.12 14.10 8.46
N ASN A 179 -3.30 15.06 8.08
CA ASN A 179 -3.25 15.55 6.70
C ASN A 179 -1.94 15.13 6.01
N ASN A 180 -1.98 13.98 5.34
CA ASN A 180 -0.86 13.39 4.59
C ASN A 180 -0.87 13.78 3.11
N LEU A 181 -1.69 14.74 2.70
CA LEU A 181 -1.71 15.18 1.31
C LEU A 181 -0.31 15.63 0.87
N GLN A 182 0.11 15.14 -0.27
CA GLN A 182 1.34 15.56 -0.93
C GLN A 182 1.04 16.72 -1.88
N VAL A 183 2.00 17.61 -2.06
CA VAL A 183 1.89 18.71 -3.03
C VAL A 183 2.70 18.33 -4.25
N GLU A 184 2.10 18.45 -5.44
CA GLU A 184 2.83 18.23 -6.69
C GLU A 184 4.07 19.15 -6.74
N GLU A 185 5.25 18.54 -6.89
CA GLU A 185 6.44 19.32 -7.20
C GLU A 185 6.25 19.97 -8.57
N GLN A 186 6.16 21.30 -8.60
CA GLN A 186 6.18 22.02 -9.87
C GLN A 186 7.58 21.86 -10.45
N GLU A 187 7.72 21.06 -11.52
CA GLU A 187 8.93 21.08 -12.33
C GLU A 187 9.16 22.55 -12.72
N LYS A 188 10.23 23.13 -12.16
CA LYS A 188 10.71 24.44 -12.60
C LYS A 188 11.16 24.26 -14.06
N LYS A 189 10.33 24.76 -14.99
CA LYS A 189 10.70 24.94 -16.39
C LYS A 189 11.81 25.96 -16.52
#